data_e36bbbe652d9f82d5e11258ac2284702
#
_entry.id   e36bbbe652d9f82d5e11258ac2284702
#
_cell.length_a   1.000
_cell.length_b   1.000
_cell.length_c   1.000
_cell.angle_alpha   90.00
_cell.angle_beta   90.00
_cell.angle_gamma   90.00
#
_symmetry.space_group_name_H-M   'P 1'
#
loop_
_entity.id
_entity.type
_entity.pdbx_description
1 polymer ?
#
loop_
_entity_poly.entity_id
_entity_poly.type
_entity_poly.pdbx_seq_one_letter_code
_entity_poly.pdbx_strand_id
1 'polypeptide(L)'
;MHLSGVGEEKVMTWIRLEASMGSHSLSNPQRRLLRAMQESGTQTTWSITSILEECEWNDQAQAAGAALGLVEAGFADVEERSTVKWTLGPEGKAALEHGLLEARLWTWLSNAEEGKSSMQDLQSSGIVEKHETGIGIGLLKGLGVEIESGCLIIPTDSMAEEIIQERSDFLSNIVEGPLLDHFKGRKGLLQSSESTARTWSITEAGSSVENLDEVDEVVELTPEILQGEEWRNMTFKSFDQTLESTTPTTGKSHPMQSLIERIRSVFLEMGFSEIDGDYVQSAGWNMDALFIPQDHPAREMQDTFYLDEPASLEIDEKNLKQWKEVHQHGGDTGSTGWGGEFNDNIARKGLLRTHTTVNTIKHLANAPDEPCRVFAVGRVFRKESIDRTHLPEFHQIEGIIMEPGANLPMLVTTLKTIYAKMGYPEVRVRPAYFPYTEPSLEVEVKWRGKWLELGGAGIFRPEVSEPLGVKWPVCAWGMGLERLAMLVLGLDDIRQLYISDLEWLQEQPIL
;
A
#
# COMPACT_ATOMS: atom_id res chain seq x y z
N MET A 1 -32.24 11.55 20.43
CA MET A 1 -31.78 11.24 21.78
C MET A 1 -30.41 11.89 21.97
N HIS A 2 -30.32 12.92 22.83
CA HIS A 2 -29.06 13.58 23.16
C HIS A 2 -28.29 12.66 24.12
N LEU A 3 -27.18 12.10 23.66
CA LEU A 3 -26.22 11.41 24.53
C LEU A 3 -25.31 12.47 25.17
N SER A 4 -25.51 12.74 26.44
CA SER A 4 -24.59 13.54 27.25
C SER A 4 -23.36 12.69 27.60
N GLY A 5 -22.22 13.01 27.00
CA GLY A 5 -20.95 12.42 27.40
C GLY A 5 -20.30 13.25 28.49
N VAL A 6 -19.74 12.60 29.49
CA VAL A 6 -18.94 13.22 30.57
C VAL A 6 -17.46 13.15 30.19
N GLY A 7 -16.70 14.20 30.40
CA GLY A 7 -15.27 14.29 30.06
C GLY A 7 -14.41 14.72 31.23
N GLU A 8 -13.20 14.16 31.32
CA GLU A 8 -12.16 14.68 32.22
C GLU A 8 -11.68 16.05 31.74
N GLU A 9 -11.80 17.06 32.59
CA GLU A 9 -11.37 18.44 32.34
C GLU A 9 -9.93 18.61 32.82
N LYS A 10 -8.98 18.78 31.87
CA LYS A 10 -7.61 19.22 32.20
C LYS A 10 -7.42 20.68 31.82
N VAL A 11 -7.14 21.52 32.77
CA VAL A 11 -6.78 22.93 32.55
C VAL A 11 -5.25 23.01 32.42
N MET A 12 -4.75 23.43 31.25
CA MET A 12 -3.34 23.78 31.07
C MET A 12 -3.21 25.28 30.90
N THR A 13 -2.45 25.90 31.81
CA THR A 13 -2.08 27.33 31.71
C THR A 13 -0.71 27.43 31.07
N TRP A 14 -0.60 28.08 29.91
CA TRP A 14 0.66 28.30 29.23
C TRP A 14 1.48 29.39 29.93
N ILE A 15 2.73 29.07 30.28
CA ILE A 15 3.69 30.00 30.88
C ILE A 15 4.27 30.89 29.77
N ARG A 16 4.23 32.19 30.02
CA ARG A 16 4.78 33.28 29.21
C ARG A 16 6.25 33.04 28.90
N LEU A 17 6.59 32.89 27.60
CA LEU A 17 7.96 33.13 27.12
C LEU A 17 8.13 34.64 26.93
N GLU A 18 9.10 35.23 27.64
CA GLU A 18 9.50 36.61 27.44
C GLU A 18 10.02 36.83 26.03
N ALA A 19 9.18 37.35 25.15
CA ALA A 19 9.58 37.77 23.81
C ALA A 19 10.16 39.20 23.91
N SER A 20 11.39 39.39 23.43
CA SER A 20 12.04 40.67 23.25
C SER A 20 11.16 41.60 22.41
N MET A 21 10.95 42.84 22.90
CA MET A 21 10.18 43.90 22.22
C MET A 21 10.79 44.26 20.85
N GLY A 22 10.34 43.55 19.79
CA GLY A 22 10.39 44.05 18.42
C GLY A 22 8.99 44.57 18.11
N SER A 23 8.87 45.75 17.49
CA SER A 23 7.61 46.35 17.06
C SER A 23 6.90 45.43 16.05
N HIS A 24 6.05 44.54 16.53
CA HIS A 24 5.16 43.74 15.66
C HIS A 24 4.07 44.69 15.13
N SER A 25 4.09 44.97 13.83
CA SER A 25 2.97 45.62 13.17
C SER A 25 1.82 44.61 13.13
N LEU A 26 0.72 44.93 13.86
CA LEU A 26 -0.51 44.11 13.81
C LEU A 26 -1.05 44.04 12.37
N SER A 27 -1.43 42.86 11.93
CA SER A 27 -2.16 42.67 10.66
C SER A 27 -3.60 43.18 10.76
N ASN A 28 -4.26 43.50 9.66
CA ASN A 28 -5.64 43.99 9.66
C ASN A 28 -6.61 43.06 10.41
N PRO A 29 -6.60 41.72 10.28
CA PRO A 29 -7.42 40.86 11.12
C PRO A 29 -7.12 40.98 12.60
N GLN A 30 -5.87 41.10 13.01
CA GLN A 30 -5.49 41.30 14.41
C GLN A 30 -5.98 42.67 14.94
N ARG A 31 -5.87 43.72 14.13
CA ARG A 31 -6.37 45.08 14.46
C ARG A 31 -7.87 45.06 14.68
N ARG A 32 -8.63 44.43 13.75
CA ARG A 32 -10.09 44.31 13.81
C ARG A 32 -10.53 43.52 15.05
N LEU A 33 -9.92 42.38 15.33
CA LEU A 33 -10.20 41.58 16.51
C LEU A 33 -9.86 42.32 17.81
N LEU A 34 -8.69 42.94 17.86
CA LEU A 34 -8.25 43.67 19.09
C LEU A 34 -9.18 44.86 19.36
N ARG A 35 -9.65 45.58 18.33
CA ARG A 35 -10.64 46.63 18.46
C ARG A 35 -11.95 46.11 19.07
N ALA A 36 -12.48 45.00 18.53
CA ALA A 36 -13.68 44.39 19.07
C ALA A 36 -13.53 43.94 20.52
N MET A 37 -12.35 43.41 20.88
CA MET A 37 -12.03 43.04 22.27
C MET A 37 -11.93 44.26 23.20
N GLN A 38 -11.38 45.38 22.74
CA GLN A 38 -11.33 46.64 23.53
C GLN A 38 -12.72 47.22 23.79
N GLU A 39 -13.61 47.19 22.76
CA GLU A 39 -14.98 47.71 22.87
C GLU A 39 -15.83 46.86 23.84
N SER A 40 -15.58 45.58 23.93
CA SER A 40 -16.29 44.67 24.84
C SER A 40 -15.75 44.65 26.30
N GLY A 41 -14.59 45.21 26.52
CA GLY A 41 -13.97 45.34 27.84
C GLY A 41 -13.19 44.11 28.33
N THR A 42 -12.38 44.27 29.36
CA THR A 42 -11.38 43.33 29.87
C THR A 42 -11.95 42.08 30.56
N GLN A 43 -13.24 42.05 30.87
CA GLN A 43 -13.87 40.91 31.56
C GLN A 43 -14.56 39.90 30.59
N THR A 44 -14.50 40.19 29.29
CA THR A 44 -15.16 39.33 28.29
C THR A 44 -14.22 38.25 27.80
N THR A 45 -14.64 37.00 27.90
CA THR A 45 -13.95 35.85 27.26
C THR A 45 -14.52 35.58 25.89
N TRP A 46 -13.66 35.35 24.92
CA TRP A 46 -14.00 35.20 23.52
C TRP A 46 -13.81 33.75 23.09
N SER A 47 -14.85 33.16 22.54
CA SER A 47 -14.77 31.84 21.82
C SER A 47 -14.54 32.08 20.33
N ILE A 48 -14.15 31.06 19.62
CA ILE A 48 -14.02 31.17 18.14
C ILE A 48 -15.35 31.61 17.48
N THR A 49 -16.47 31.15 18.02
CA THR A 49 -17.81 31.52 17.52
C THR A 49 -18.12 32.98 17.72
N SER A 50 -17.82 33.50 18.93
CA SER A 50 -18.04 34.93 19.22
C SER A 50 -17.10 35.83 18.40
N ILE A 51 -15.87 35.40 18.12
CA ILE A 51 -14.96 36.13 17.22
C ILE A 51 -15.51 36.20 15.81
N LEU A 52 -16.02 35.07 15.28
CA LEU A 52 -16.63 35.01 13.93
C LEU A 52 -17.83 35.95 13.82
N GLU A 53 -18.72 35.96 14.81
CA GLU A 53 -19.92 36.81 14.85
C GLU A 53 -19.57 38.28 14.92
N GLU A 54 -18.74 38.68 15.87
CA GLU A 54 -18.44 40.11 16.12
C GLU A 54 -17.55 40.72 15.04
N CYS A 55 -16.59 39.94 14.50
CA CYS A 55 -15.76 40.39 13.40
C CYS A 55 -16.40 40.20 12.02
N GLU A 56 -17.61 39.63 11.93
CA GLU A 56 -18.32 39.29 10.67
C GLU A 56 -17.46 38.43 9.76
N TRP A 57 -16.76 37.41 10.31
CA TRP A 57 -15.93 36.50 9.54
C TRP A 57 -16.64 35.15 9.33
N ASN A 58 -16.36 34.52 8.19
CA ASN A 58 -16.88 33.21 7.85
C ASN A 58 -15.79 32.11 7.90
N ASP A 59 -14.52 32.48 8.15
CA ASP A 59 -13.39 31.56 8.15
C ASP A 59 -12.83 31.39 9.56
N GLN A 60 -12.97 30.18 10.11
CA GLN A 60 -12.43 29.82 11.43
C GLN A 60 -10.89 29.86 11.48
N ALA A 61 -10.20 29.58 10.38
CA ALA A 61 -8.75 29.64 10.35
C ALA A 61 -8.25 31.09 10.45
N GLN A 62 -8.92 32.02 9.80
CA GLN A 62 -8.63 33.46 9.93
C GLN A 62 -8.85 33.94 11.35
N ALA A 63 -9.97 33.57 11.97
CA ALA A 63 -10.30 33.96 13.35
C ALA A 63 -9.29 33.41 14.37
N ALA A 64 -8.96 32.12 14.25
CA ALA A 64 -7.97 31.47 15.10
C ALA A 64 -6.55 32.06 14.92
N GLY A 65 -6.15 32.31 13.66
CA GLY A 65 -4.87 32.92 13.32
C GLY A 65 -4.73 34.36 13.89
N ALA A 66 -5.78 35.18 13.78
CA ALA A 66 -5.80 36.52 14.36
C ALA A 66 -5.68 36.48 15.89
N ALA A 67 -6.46 35.59 16.54
CA ALA A 67 -6.46 35.47 18.00
C ALA A 67 -5.11 34.93 18.53
N LEU A 68 -4.52 33.92 17.89
CA LEU A 68 -3.19 33.41 18.26
C LEU A 68 -2.09 34.44 18.03
N GLY A 69 -2.14 35.20 16.93
CA GLY A 69 -1.20 36.29 16.71
C GLY A 69 -1.29 37.43 17.73
N LEU A 70 -2.48 37.70 18.30
CA LEU A 70 -2.62 38.62 19.43
C LEU A 70 -2.01 38.04 20.70
N VAL A 71 -2.08 36.74 20.93
CA VAL A 71 -1.44 36.06 22.06
C VAL A 71 0.09 36.15 21.94
N GLU A 72 0.63 35.86 20.74
CA GLU A 72 2.07 35.99 20.48
C GLU A 72 2.59 37.42 20.65
N ALA A 73 1.77 38.40 20.27
CA ALA A 73 2.08 39.82 20.49
C ALA A 73 1.91 40.25 21.95
N GLY A 74 1.38 39.41 22.84
CA GLY A 74 1.13 39.71 24.25
C GLY A 74 -0.10 40.59 24.50
N PHE A 75 -0.98 40.76 23.52
CA PHE A 75 -2.19 41.58 23.59
C PHE A 75 -3.45 40.79 24.00
N ALA A 76 -3.39 39.46 23.94
CA ALA A 76 -4.41 38.57 24.46
C ALA A 76 -3.80 37.40 25.21
N ASP A 77 -4.57 36.79 26.12
CA ASP A 77 -4.29 35.50 26.75
C ASP A 77 -5.22 34.44 26.20
N VAL A 78 -4.76 33.16 26.18
CA VAL A 78 -5.57 32.04 25.76
C VAL A 78 -5.70 31.01 26.89
N GLU A 79 -6.92 30.51 27.10
CA GLU A 79 -7.20 29.41 28.00
C GLU A 79 -7.69 28.23 27.16
N GLU A 80 -7.05 27.06 27.30
CA GLU A 80 -7.42 25.82 26.62
C GLU A 80 -8.07 24.87 27.61
N ARG A 81 -9.23 24.31 27.20
CA ARG A 81 -9.92 23.27 27.93
C ARG A 81 -10.10 22.04 27.02
N SER A 82 -9.41 20.98 27.34
CA SER A 82 -9.57 19.69 26.64
C SER A 82 -10.61 18.84 27.34
N THR A 83 -11.58 18.37 26.57
CA THR A 83 -12.61 17.42 27.02
C THR A 83 -12.51 16.15 26.20
N VAL A 84 -12.46 15.02 26.90
CA VAL A 84 -12.47 13.69 26.27
C VAL A 84 -13.89 13.15 26.30
N LYS A 85 -14.49 12.92 25.14
CA LYS A 85 -15.81 12.32 25.00
C LYS A 85 -15.67 10.88 24.58
N TRP A 86 -16.29 9.99 25.35
CA TRP A 86 -16.36 8.58 25.03
C TRP A 86 -17.64 8.24 24.31
N THR A 87 -17.54 7.44 23.24
CA THR A 87 -18.65 6.97 22.43
C THR A 87 -18.48 5.47 22.13
N LEU A 88 -19.56 4.81 21.68
CA LEU A 88 -19.48 3.42 21.27
C LEU A 88 -18.62 3.24 20.03
N GLY A 89 -17.63 2.36 20.13
CA GLY A 89 -16.88 1.84 19.01
C GLY A 89 -17.69 0.83 18.16
N PRO A 90 -17.12 0.26 17.08
CA PRO A 90 -17.80 -0.71 16.23
C PRO A 90 -18.31 -1.93 17.01
N GLU A 91 -17.47 -2.50 17.88
CA GLU A 91 -17.87 -3.65 18.71
C GLU A 91 -18.88 -3.27 19.79
N GLY A 92 -18.82 -2.03 20.31
CA GLY A 92 -19.80 -1.52 21.27
C GLY A 92 -21.19 -1.36 20.66
N LYS A 93 -21.27 -0.91 19.41
CA LYS A 93 -22.53 -0.84 18.66
C LYS A 93 -23.11 -2.22 18.40
N ALA A 94 -22.28 -3.17 17.98
CA ALA A 94 -22.70 -4.57 17.80
C ALA A 94 -23.15 -5.22 19.12
N ALA A 95 -22.45 -4.93 20.24
CA ALA A 95 -22.83 -5.41 21.55
C ALA A 95 -24.16 -4.82 22.07
N LEU A 96 -24.49 -3.60 21.66
CA LEU A 96 -25.77 -2.98 21.99
C LEU A 96 -26.95 -3.65 21.23
N GLU A 97 -26.72 -4.09 19.99
CA GLU A 97 -27.74 -4.76 19.15
C GLU A 97 -27.89 -6.25 19.49
N HIS A 98 -26.77 -6.96 19.71
CA HIS A 98 -26.75 -8.42 19.83
C HIS A 98 -26.43 -8.93 21.24
N GLY A 99 -26.24 -8.01 22.19
CA GLY A 99 -25.81 -8.30 23.55
C GLY A 99 -24.28 -8.43 23.69
N LEU A 100 -23.79 -8.10 24.89
CA LEU A 100 -22.39 -8.27 25.26
C LEU A 100 -21.95 -9.73 25.12
N LEU A 101 -20.68 -9.98 24.80
CA LEU A 101 -20.14 -11.34 24.67
C LEU A 101 -20.41 -12.17 25.94
N GLU A 102 -20.16 -11.60 27.12
CA GLU A 102 -20.45 -12.24 28.40
C GLU A 102 -21.95 -12.53 28.61
N ALA A 103 -22.84 -11.69 28.11
CA ALA A 103 -24.28 -11.90 28.18
C ALA A 103 -24.72 -13.09 27.29
N ARG A 104 -24.23 -13.16 26.08
CA ARG A 104 -24.48 -14.26 25.13
C ARG A 104 -23.97 -15.59 25.70
N LEU A 105 -22.74 -15.57 26.25
CA LEU A 105 -22.11 -16.73 26.85
C LEU A 105 -22.85 -17.20 28.13
N TRP A 106 -23.27 -16.25 28.95
CA TRP A 106 -24.06 -16.55 30.16
C TRP A 106 -25.38 -17.20 29.80
N THR A 107 -26.13 -16.64 28.85
CA THR A 107 -27.39 -17.20 28.37
C THR A 107 -27.20 -18.63 27.83
N TRP A 108 -26.12 -18.86 27.07
CA TRP A 108 -25.80 -20.19 26.57
C TRP A 108 -25.53 -21.19 27.72
N LEU A 109 -24.71 -20.80 28.69
CA LEU A 109 -24.35 -21.67 29.83
C LEU A 109 -25.53 -21.92 30.76
N SER A 110 -26.38 -20.92 30.98
CA SER A 110 -27.62 -21.06 31.81
C SER A 110 -28.64 -22.00 31.18
N ASN A 111 -28.63 -22.15 29.86
CA ASN A 111 -29.52 -23.09 29.16
C ASN A 111 -28.94 -24.52 29.07
N ALA A 112 -27.72 -24.76 29.56
CA ALA A 112 -27.12 -26.08 29.62
C ALA A 112 -27.68 -26.88 30.82
N GLU A 113 -27.67 -28.22 30.74
CA GLU A 113 -28.13 -29.10 31.85
C GLU A 113 -27.37 -28.78 33.14
N GLU A 114 -28.10 -28.47 34.21
CA GLU A 114 -27.57 -28.08 35.52
C GLU A 114 -26.64 -26.86 35.51
N GLY A 115 -26.72 -25.99 34.48
CA GLY A 115 -25.80 -24.83 34.32
C GLY A 115 -24.35 -25.22 34.12
N LYS A 116 -24.10 -26.40 33.52
CA LYS A 116 -22.76 -26.96 33.29
C LYS A 116 -22.55 -27.35 31.83
N SER A 117 -21.42 -26.94 31.24
CA SER A 117 -21.07 -27.32 29.88
C SER A 117 -19.55 -27.43 29.70
N SER A 118 -19.12 -28.24 28.72
CA SER A 118 -17.70 -28.41 28.45
C SER A 118 -17.13 -27.26 27.59
N MET A 119 -15.80 -27.05 27.66
CA MET A 119 -15.11 -26.09 26.76
C MET A 119 -15.19 -26.53 25.29
N GLN A 120 -15.36 -27.82 25.00
CA GLN A 120 -15.54 -28.32 23.64
C GLN A 120 -16.91 -27.95 23.08
N ASP A 121 -17.96 -28.04 23.93
CA ASP A 121 -19.31 -27.64 23.56
C ASP A 121 -19.38 -26.13 23.28
N LEU A 122 -18.66 -25.32 24.06
CA LEU A 122 -18.55 -23.88 23.79
C LEU A 122 -17.94 -23.61 22.40
N GLN A 123 -16.87 -24.30 22.02
CA GLN A 123 -16.22 -24.12 20.71
C GLN A 123 -17.09 -24.59 19.54
N SER A 124 -17.95 -25.59 19.77
CA SER A 124 -18.87 -26.13 18.76
C SER A 124 -20.22 -25.42 18.70
N SER A 125 -20.56 -24.59 19.68
CA SER A 125 -21.84 -23.89 19.78
C SER A 125 -22.08 -22.81 18.71
N GLY A 126 -21.02 -22.28 18.09
CA GLY A 126 -21.10 -21.17 17.15
C GLY A 126 -21.40 -19.80 17.77
N ILE A 127 -21.46 -19.70 19.12
CA ILE A 127 -21.73 -18.44 19.85
C ILE A 127 -20.49 -17.57 19.92
N VAL A 128 -19.30 -18.18 19.85
CA VAL A 128 -18.00 -17.53 19.87
C VAL A 128 -17.18 -17.98 18.69
N GLU A 129 -16.40 -17.05 18.12
CA GLU A 129 -15.38 -17.40 17.15
C GLU A 129 -14.16 -18.02 17.86
N LYS A 130 -13.35 -18.78 17.11
CA LYS A 130 -12.18 -19.48 17.69
C LYS A 130 -11.22 -18.55 18.45
N HIS A 131 -11.07 -17.31 17.98
CA HIS A 131 -10.20 -16.31 18.61
C HIS A 131 -10.83 -15.65 19.85
N GLU A 132 -12.15 -15.68 19.99
CA GLU A 132 -12.88 -15.11 21.13
C GLU A 132 -12.99 -16.07 22.31
N THR A 133 -12.78 -17.37 22.11
CA THR A 133 -12.98 -18.39 23.16
C THR A 133 -12.20 -18.09 24.44
N GLY A 134 -10.92 -17.70 24.31
CA GLY A 134 -10.09 -17.37 25.48
C GLY A 134 -10.57 -16.13 26.23
N ILE A 135 -11.01 -15.11 25.50
CA ILE A 135 -11.57 -13.87 26.05
C ILE A 135 -12.90 -14.19 26.74
N GLY A 136 -13.76 -14.96 26.08
CA GLY A 136 -15.06 -15.37 26.62
C GLY A 136 -14.96 -16.13 27.93
N ILE A 137 -14.03 -17.08 28.05
CA ILE A 137 -13.77 -17.80 29.30
C ILE A 137 -13.29 -16.83 30.40
N GLY A 138 -12.45 -15.87 30.08
CA GLY A 138 -12.00 -14.83 31.02
C GLY A 138 -13.15 -13.98 31.52
N LEU A 139 -14.09 -13.61 30.66
CA LEU A 139 -15.29 -12.83 30.98
C LEU A 139 -16.26 -13.63 31.87
N LEU A 140 -16.48 -14.92 31.57
CA LEU A 140 -17.29 -15.81 32.40
C LEU A 140 -16.70 -16.00 33.80
N LYS A 141 -15.38 -16.15 33.93
CA LYS A 141 -14.70 -16.16 35.25
C LYS A 141 -14.92 -14.85 36.00
N GLY A 142 -14.89 -13.71 35.32
CA GLY A 142 -15.20 -12.41 35.90
C GLY A 142 -16.66 -12.27 36.37
N LEU A 143 -17.56 -13.15 35.91
CA LEU A 143 -18.95 -13.28 36.37
C LEU A 143 -19.13 -14.35 37.45
N GLY A 144 -18.03 -14.97 37.91
CA GLY A 144 -18.07 -15.99 38.98
C GLY A 144 -18.20 -17.44 38.49
N VAL A 145 -18.14 -17.70 37.18
CA VAL A 145 -18.19 -19.08 36.65
C VAL A 145 -16.93 -19.84 37.06
N GLU A 146 -17.10 -21.00 37.61
CA GLU A 146 -16.03 -21.91 38.03
C GLU A 146 -15.65 -22.88 36.90
N ILE A 147 -14.38 -23.29 36.90
CA ILE A 147 -13.90 -24.28 35.93
C ILE A 147 -13.38 -25.50 36.68
N GLU A 148 -14.10 -26.59 36.59
CA GLU A 148 -13.71 -27.86 37.15
C GLU A 148 -13.59 -28.95 36.07
N SER A 149 -12.47 -29.62 36.04
CA SER A 149 -12.20 -30.72 35.08
C SER A 149 -12.52 -30.44 33.63
N GLY A 150 -12.32 -29.17 33.18
CA GLY A 150 -12.57 -28.73 31.79
C GLY A 150 -14.03 -28.37 31.49
N CYS A 151 -14.89 -28.33 32.50
CA CYS A 151 -16.28 -27.87 32.42
C CYS A 151 -16.43 -26.49 33.05
N LEU A 152 -17.28 -25.64 32.45
CA LEU A 152 -17.74 -24.37 32.97
C LEU A 152 -18.98 -24.65 33.85
N ILE A 153 -19.04 -24.11 35.07
CA ILE A 153 -20.10 -24.38 36.06
C ILE A 153 -20.57 -23.04 36.62
N ILE A 154 -21.89 -22.81 36.59
CA ILE A 154 -22.52 -21.67 37.25
C ILE A 154 -22.69 -21.96 38.73
N PRO A 155 -22.15 -21.13 39.65
CA PRO A 155 -22.38 -21.29 41.09
C PRO A 155 -23.81 -20.95 41.46
N THR A 156 -24.31 -21.58 42.52
CA THR A 156 -25.73 -21.50 42.95
C THR A 156 -26.14 -20.08 43.39
N ASP A 157 -25.21 -19.28 43.89
CA ASP A 157 -25.44 -17.92 44.39
C ASP A 157 -24.77 -16.86 43.46
N SER A 158 -24.96 -16.96 42.13
CA SER A 158 -24.34 -16.06 41.18
C SER A 158 -25.06 -14.73 41.03
N MET A 159 -24.35 -13.61 41.14
CA MET A 159 -24.83 -12.24 40.85
C MET A 159 -24.57 -11.84 39.37
N ALA A 160 -24.28 -12.79 38.50
CA ALA A 160 -23.85 -12.52 37.13
C ALA A 160 -24.92 -11.79 36.30
N GLU A 161 -26.20 -12.09 36.51
CA GLU A 161 -27.28 -11.42 35.76
C GLU A 161 -27.38 -9.94 36.10
N GLU A 162 -27.20 -9.56 37.37
CA GLU A 162 -27.17 -8.17 37.81
C GLU A 162 -25.98 -7.43 37.22
N ILE A 163 -24.79 -8.05 37.23
CA ILE A 163 -23.57 -7.50 36.64
C ILE A 163 -23.71 -7.33 35.12
N ILE A 164 -24.29 -8.30 34.42
CA ILE A 164 -24.52 -8.25 32.98
C ILE A 164 -25.51 -7.13 32.64
N GLN A 165 -26.58 -7.00 33.41
CA GLN A 165 -27.56 -5.94 33.22
C GLN A 165 -26.92 -4.55 33.40
N GLU A 166 -26.18 -4.35 34.50
CA GLU A 166 -25.46 -3.11 34.77
C GLU A 166 -24.49 -2.72 33.64
N ARG A 167 -23.74 -3.70 33.11
CA ARG A 167 -22.84 -3.51 31.97
C ARG A 167 -23.58 -3.20 30.68
N SER A 168 -24.71 -3.79 30.43
CA SER A 168 -25.55 -3.53 29.25
C SER A 168 -26.18 -2.14 29.32
N ASP A 169 -26.65 -1.74 30.49
CA ASP A 169 -27.21 -0.41 30.74
C ASP A 169 -26.15 0.68 30.55
N PHE A 170 -24.90 0.42 30.97
CA PHE A 170 -23.79 1.32 30.76
C PHE A 170 -23.52 1.57 29.27
N LEU A 171 -23.57 0.55 28.41
CA LEU A 171 -23.40 0.76 26.94
C LEU A 171 -24.51 1.63 26.35
N SER A 172 -25.71 1.58 26.92
CA SER A 172 -26.82 2.43 26.48
C SER A 172 -26.68 3.88 26.94
N ASN A 173 -25.94 4.11 28.05
CA ASN A 173 -25.70 5.44 28.60
C ASN A 173 -24.31 5.49 29.25
N ILE A 174 -23.32 5.91 28.47
CA ILE A 174 -21.91 5.99 28.91
C ILE A 174 -21.77 7.13 29.91
N VAL A 175 -21.45 6.80 31.16
CA VAL A 175 -21.23 7.75 32.25
C VAL A 175 -19.87 7.50 32.89
N GLU A 176 -19.31 8.53 33.56
CA GLU A 176 -18.08 8.34 34.34
C GLU A 176 -18.31 7.39 35.52
N GLY A 177 -17.34 6.50 35.72
CA GLY A 177 -17.39 5.57 36.82
C GLY A 177 -16.52 4.32 36.59
N PRO A 178 -16.50 3.38 37.51
CA PRO A 178 -15.69 2.16 37.43
C PRO A 178 -15.94 1.33 36.15
N LEU A 179 -17.15 1.36 35.60
CA LEU A 179 -17.50 0.67 34.37
C LEU A 179 -16.85 1.29 33.13
N LEU A 180 -16.68 2.61 33.10
CA LEU A 180 -15.95 3.27 32.02
C LEU A 180 -14.51 2.76 31.96
N ASP A 181 -13.84 2.63 33.10
CA ASP A 181 -12.46 2.14 33.15
C ASP A 181 -12.39 0.63 32.79
N HIS A 182 -13.38 -0.15 33.17
CA HIS A 182 -13.52 -1.53 32.75
C HIS A 182 -13.61 -1.67 31.21
N PHE A 183 -14.41 -0.80 30.57
CA PHE A 183 -14.64 -0.88 29.13
C PHE A 183 -13.56 -0.19 28.30
N LYS A 184 -12.83 0.81 28.84
CA LYS A 184 -11.64 1.42 28.18
C LYS A 184 -10.59 0.36 27.82
N GLY A 185 -10.42 -0.67 28.66
CA GLY A 185 -9.49 -1.79 28.42
C GLY A 185 -9.92 -2.80 27.35
N ARG A 186 -11.17 -2.73 26.88
CA ARG A 186 -11.73 -3.68 25.89
C ARG A 186 -11.69 -3.06 24.49
N LYS A 187 -10.79 -3.60 23.67
CA LYS A 187 -10.56 -3.08 22.32
C LYS A 187 -11.85 -3.04 21.49
N GLY A 188 -12.13 -1.92 20.86
CA GLY A 188 -13.24 -1.75 19.93
C GLY A 188 -14.61 -1.44 20.57
N LEU A 189 -14.78 -1.59 21.89
CA LEU A 189 -16.05 -1.30 22.56
C LEU A 189 -16.33 0.20 22.72
N LEU A 190 -15.30 0.97 23.11
CA LEU A 190 -15.38 2.42 23.24
C LEU A 190 -14.35 3.10 22.35
N GLN A 191 -14.71 4.29 21.86
CA GLN A 191 -13.83 5.22 21.17
C GLN A 191 -13.82 6.55 21.92
N SER A 192 -12.65 7.13 22.11
CA SER A 192 -12.48 8.47 22.65
C SER A 192 -12.33 9.49 21.53
N SER A 193 -12.98 10.63 21.64
CA SER A 193 -12.69 11.84 20.86
C SER A 193 -12.28 12.96 21.79
N GLU A 194 -11.11 13.52 21.56
CA GLU A 194 -10.63 14.68 22.28
C GLU A 194 -11.07 15.95 21.54
N SER A 195 -11.66 16.90 22.27
CA SER A 195 -12.09 18.18 21.75
C SER A 195 -11.48 19.26 22.63
N THR A 196 -10.70 20.16 22.02
CA THR A 196 -10.07 21.30 22.71
C THR A 196 -10.86 22.56 22.37
N ALA A 197 -11.44 23.18 23.40
CA ALA A 197 -12.05 24.49 23.30
C ALA A 197 -11.03 25.55 23.75
N ARG A 198 -10.90 26.63 22.97
CA ARG A 198 -10.06 27.76 23.26
C ARG A 198 -10.92 28.97 23.53
N THR A 199 -10.55 29.72 24.57
CA THR A 199 -11.12 31.02 24.87
C THR A 199 -10.02 32.05 25.04
N TRP A 200 -10.26 33.24 24.53
CA TRP A 200 -9.30 34.33 24.56
C TRP A 200 -9.83 35.49 25.39
N SER A 201 -8.93 36.22 26.06
CA SER A 201 -9.23 37.43 26.79
C SER A 201 -8.16 38.50 26.53
N ILE A 202 -8.56 39.77 26.50
CA ILE A 202 -7.64 40.87 26.24
C ILE A 202 -6.77 41.13 27.48
N THR A 203 -5.47 41.43 27.26
CA THR A 203 -4.55 41.84 28.33
C THR A 203 -4.61 43.35 28.57
N GLU A 204 -4.00 43.83 29.67
CA GLU A 204 -3.81 45.28 29.93
C GLU A 204 -3.02 45.94 28.80
N ALA A 205 -1.99 45.25 28.27
CA ALA A 205 -1.22 45.73 27.13
C ALA A 205 -2.09 45.85 25.87
N GLY A 206 -2.93 44.86 25.60
CA GLY A 206 -3.88 44.87 24.47
C GLY A 206 -4.92 45.99 24.59
N SER A 207 -5.40 46.28 25.81
CA SER A 207 -6.37 47.35 26.07
C SER A 207 -5.79 48.76 25.85
N SER A 208 -4.46 48.88 25.89
CA SER A 208 -3.76 50.15 25.76
C SER A 208 -3.23 50.46 24.37
N VAL A 209 -3.47 49.56 23.39
CA VAL A 209 -3.03 49.75 22.01
C VAL A 209 -3.86 50.84 21.34
N GLU A 210 -3.19 51.87 20.83
CA GLU A 210 -3.80 52.96 20.07
C GLU A 210 -3.65 52.70 18.57
N ASN A 211 -4.48 53.33 17.72
CA ASN A 211 -4.38 53.30 16.27
C ASN A 211 -4.64 51.89 15.65
N LEU A 212 -5.80 51.33 15.90
CA LEU A 212 -6.27 50.08 15.34
C LEU A 212 -6.97 50.22 13.98
N ASP A 213 -6.73 51.33 13.26
CA ASP A 213 -7.27 51.50 11.92
C ASP A 213 -6.67 50.49 10.93
N GLU A 214 -7.52 49.98 10.06
CA GLU A 214 -7.07 49.07 8.99
C GLU A 214 -6.14 49.85 8.04
N VAL A 215 -5.06 49.20 7.64
CA VAL A 215 -4.05 49.76 6.73
C VAL A 215 -4.18 49.01 5.40
N ASP A 216 -4.07 49.75 4.29
CA ASP A 216 -3.99 49.11 2.97
C ASP A 216 -2.69 48.27 2.86
N GLU A 217 -2.83 46.95 3.02
CA GLU A 217 -1.71 46.03 2.93
C GLU A 217 -1.58 45.47 1.53
N VAL A 218 -0.38 45.53 0.96
CA VAL A 218 -0.05 44.90 -0.31
C VAL A 218 0.27 43.42 -0.06
N VAL A 219 -0.47 42.53 -0.71
CA VAL A 219 -0.32 41.08 -0.57
C VAL A 219 0.62 40.52 -1.61
N GLU A 220 0.66 41.11 -2.81
CA GLU A 220 1.42 40.64 -3.96
C GLU A 220 2.28 41.75 -4.59
N LEU A 221 3.55 41.49 -4.81
CA LEU A 221 4.44 42.39 -5.53
C LEU A 221 4.25 42.21 -7.04
N THR A 222 3.59 43.17 -7.67
CA THR A 222 3.42 43.18 -9.12
C THR A 222 4.58 43.91 -9.81
N PRO A 223 4.86 43.63 -11.11
CA PRO A 223 5.88 44.36 -11.87
C PRO A 223 5.69 45.87 -11.88
N GLU A 224 4.43 46.36 -11.86
CA GLU A 224 4.06 47.77 -11.83
C GLU A 224 4.52 48.44 -10.53
N ILE A 225 4.27 47.78 -9.40
CA ILE A 225 4.71 48.24 -8.07
C ILE A 225 6.24 48.33 -8.01
N LEU A 226 6.96 47.33 -8.58
CA LEU A 226 8.41 47.25 -8.56
C LEU A 226 9.07 48.26 -9.49
N GLN A 227 8.42 48.68 -10.58
CA GLN A 227 8.92 49.68 -11.52
C GLN A 227 8.88 51.10 -10.99
N GLY A 228 7.97 51.38 -10.01
CA GLY A 228 7.86 52.64 -9.32
C GLY A 228 8.69 52.73 -8.04
N GLU A 229 8.70 53.86 -7.38
CA GLU A 229 9.28 54.04 -6.02
C GLU A 229 8.20 54.01 -4.94
N GLU A 230 6.94 53.86 -5.32
CA GLU A 230 5.76 53.90 -4.44
C GLU A 230 5.75 52.77 -3.41
N TRP A 231 6.34 51.61 -3.74
CA TRP A 231 6.45 50.45 -2.85
C TRP A 231 7.18 50.79 -1.51
N ARG A 232 8.01 51.82 -1.49
CA ARG A 232 8.72 52.26 -0.26
C ARG A 232 7.79 52.81 0.80
N ASN A 233 6.64 53.28 0.40
CA ASN A 233 5.64 53.86 1.28
C ASN A 233 4.44 52.95 1.54
N MET A 234 4.44 51.73 0.91
CA MET A 234 3.39 50.71 1.06
C MET A 234 3.64 49.86 2.30
N THR A 235 2.57 49.45 2.94
CA THR A 235 2.62 48.44 4.01
C THR A 235 2.42 47.06 3.40
N PHE A 236 3.41 46.18 3.52
CA PHE A 236 3.32 44.83 3.04
C PHE A 236 2.76 43.91 4.11
N LYS A 237 1.89 42.97 3.70
CA LYS A 237 1.43 41.93 4.62
C LYS A 237 2.62 41.10 5.09
N SER A 238 2.74 40.92 6.39
CA SER A 238 3.79 40.08 6.96
C SER A 238 3.65 38.66 6.50
N PHE A 239 4.76 38.07 6.00
CA PHE A 239 4.78 36.68 5.59
C PHE A 239 5.06 35.80 6.81
N ASP A 240 4.06 35.01 7.18
CA ASP A 240 4.20 34.03 8.25
C ASP A 240 4.67 32.71 7.66
N GLN A 241 5.90 32.30 8.00
CA GLN A 241 6.50 31.05 7.56
C GLN A 241 5.98 29.82 8.33
N THR A 242 5.25 30.02 9.42
CA THR A 242 4.73 28.94 10.27
C THR A 242 3.32 28.52 9.88
N LEU A 243 2.64 29.31 9.03
CA LEU A 243 1.33 28.93 8.50
C LEU A 243 1.45 27.68 7.65
N GLU A 244 0.83 26.60 8.09
CA GLU A 244 0.66 25.41 7.27
C GLU A 244 -0.16 25.77 6.03
N SER A 245 0.51 25.79 4.87
CA SER A 245 -0.22 25.84 3.59
C SER A 245 -0.86 24.48 3.34
N THR A 246 -2.06 24.49 2.76
CA THR A 246 -2.64 23.25 2.21
C THR A 246 -1.64 22.65 1.24
N THR A 247 -1.04 21.53 1.63
CA THR A 247 -0.15 20.79 0.73
C THR A 247 -0.97 20.34 -0.48
N PRO A 248 -0.64 20.77 -1.70
CA PRO A 248 -1.37 20.29 -2.88
C PRO A 248 -1.23 18.77 -2.92
N THR A 249 -2.34 18.08 -3.14
CA THR A 249 -2.36 16.64 -3.37
C THR A 249 -1.63 16.36 -4.68
N THR A 250 -0.34 16.08 -4.59
CA THR A 250 0.46 15.69 -5.76
C THR A 250 0.27 14.22 -6.03
N GLY A 251 0.14 13.86 -7.31
CA GLY A 251 0.16 12.47 -7.73
C GLY A 251 1.51 11.82 -7.41
N LYS A 252 1.51 10.52 -7.18
CA LYS A 252 2.68 9.67 -6.94
C LYS A 252 2.64 8.49 -7.88
N SER A 253 3.76 8.17 -8.52
CA SER A 253 3.87 6.98 -9.36
C SER A 253 3.65 5.72 -8.51
N HIS A 254 2.96 4.73 -9.09
CA HIS A 254 2.86 3.41 -8.48
C HIS A 254 4.27 2.82 -8.32
N PRO A 255 4.63 2.18 -7.18
CA PRO A 255 5.99 1.69 -6.93
C PRO A 255 6.49 0.69 -7.99
N MET A 256 5.59 -0.10 -8.59
CA MET A 256 5.92 -0.97 -9.72
C MET A 256 6.43 -0.18 -10.94
N GLN A 257 5.84 0.98 -11.25
CA GLN A 257 6.27 1.80 -12.38
C GLN A 257 7.69 2.33 -12.16
N SER A 258 7.96 2.85 -10.96
CA SER A 258 9.30 3.32 -10.60
C SER A 258 10.34 2.20 -10.67
N LEU A 259 9.98 0.98 -10.25
CA LEU A 259 10.85 -0.18 -10.35
C LEU A 259 11.11 -0.58 -11.81
N ILE A 260 10.09 -0.57 -12.68
CA ILE A 260 10.23 -0.84 -14.11
C ILE A 260 11.20 0.17 -14.75
N GLU A 261 11.04 1.45 -14.46
CA GLU A 261 11.91 2.51 -14.99
C GLU A 261 13.36 2.35 -14.51
N ARG A 262 13.56 1.97 -13.26
CA ARG A 262 14.89 1.67 -12.73
C ARG A 262 15.53 0.48 -13.43
N ILE A 263 14.77 -0.59 -13.68
CA ILE A 263 15.25 -1.77 -14.43
C ILE A 263 15.62 -1.39 -15.85
N ARG A 264 14.77 -0.63 -16.55
CA ARG A 264 15.06 -0.12 -17.89
C ARG A 264 16.36 0.65 -17.92
N SER A 265 16.56 1.56 -16.97
CA SER A 265 17.80 2.34 -16.85
C SER A 265 19.01 1.45 -16.68
N VAL A 266 18.95 0.41 -15.86
CA VAL A 266 20.07 -0.54 -15.68
C VAL A 266 20.42 -1.25 -17.00
N PHE A 267 19.43 -1.72 -17.76
CA PHE A 267 19.69 -2.38 -19.04
C PHE A 267 20.23 -1.43 -20.09
N LEU A 268 19.66 -0.22 -20.21
CA LEU A 268 20.12 0.81 -21.13
C LEU A 268 21.57 1.23 -20.84
N GLU A 269 21.93 1.43 -19.57
CA GLU A 269 23.31 1.72 -19.15
C GLU A 269 24.29 0.57 -19.49
N MET A 270 23.82 -0.66 -19.55
CA MET A 270 24.62 -1.82 -19.94
C MET A 270 24.68 -2.03 -21.46
N GLY A 271 24.09 -1.13 -22.24
CA GLY A 271 24.11 -1.16 -23.69
C GLY A 271 23.08 -2.08 -24.34
N PHE A 272 22.00 -2.41 -23.63
CA PHE A 272 20.86 -3.14 -24.19
C PHE A 272 19.86 -2.18 -24.85
N SER A 273 19.13 -2.66 -25.84
CA SER A 273 17.97 -2.01 -26.44
C SER A 273 16.68 -2.65 -25.97
N GLU A 274 15.65 -1.86 -25.64
CA GLU A 274 14.34 -2.39 -25.27
C GLU A 274 13.57 -2.81 -26.52
N ILE A 275 12.92 -3.98 -26.47
CA ILE A 275 11.98 -4.48 -27.47
C ILE A 275 10.64 -4.74 -26.84
N ASP A 276 9.57 -4.67 -27.62
CA ASP A 276 8.21 -4.96 -27.20
C ASP A 276 7.53 -5.92 -28.18
N GLY A 277 6.34 -6.38 -27.86
CA GLY A 277 5.53 -7.25 -28.69
C GLY A 277 4.13 -7.51 -28.15
N ASP A 278 3.28 -8.07 -29.00
CA ASP A 278 1.88 -8.28 -28.72
C ASP A 278 1.62 -9.29 -27.60
N TYR A 279 0.55 -9.09 -26.85
CA TYR A 279 0.07 -10.04 -25.85
C TYR A 279 -0.51 -11.32 -26.46
N VAL A 280 -1.19 -11.17 -27.60
CA VAL A 280 -1.81 -12.28 -28.32
C VAL A 280 -0.77 -12.93 -29.22
N GLN A 281 -0.53 -14.20 -29.03
CA GLN A 281 0.48 -14.97 -29.75
C GLN A 281 -0.10 -16.30 -30.24
N SER A 282 0.51 -16.88 -31.28
CA SER A 282 0.26 -18.27 -31.59
C SER A 282 1.05 -19.21 -30.67
N ALA A 283 0.52 -20.36 -30.38
CA ALA A 283 1.23 -21.42 -29.65
C ALA A 283 2.56 -21.79 -30.31
N GLY A 284 2.64 -21.68 -31.62
CA GLY A 284 3.88 -21.87 -32.38
C GLY A 284 4.98 -20.90 -31.94
N TRP A 285 4.72 -19.60 -31.97
CA TRP A 285 5.70 -18.61 -31.53
C TRP A 285 5.97 -18.66 -30.02
N ASN A 286 4.92 -18.87 -29.21
CA ASN A 286 5.05 -18.90 -27.77
C ASN A 286 5.74 -20.16 -27.23
N MET A 287 5.64 -21.30 -27.90
CA MET A 287 6.09 -22.59 -27.37
C MET A 287 6.89 -23.44 -28.38
N ASP A 288 6.39 -23.61 -29.63
CA ASP A 288 7.08 -24.48 -30.59
C ASP A 288 8.42 -23.93 -31.03
N ALA A 289 8.52 -22.62 -31.22
CA ALA A 289 9.79 -21.90 -31.51
C ALA A 289 10.82 -22.02 -30.37
N LEU A 290 10.39 -22.32 -29.15
CA LEU A 290 11.22 -22.61 -27.98
C LEU A 290 11.46 -24.12 -27.78
N PHE A 291 11.14 -24.95 -28.78
CA PHE A 291 11.32 -26.39 -28.68
C PHE A 291 10.61 -27.01 -27.47
N ILE A 292 9.50 -26.45 -27.03
CA ILE A 292 8.64 -27.02 -25.99
C ILE A 292 7.73 -28.08 -26.65
N PRO A 293 7.78 -29.38 -26.26
CA PRO A 293 6.99 -30.43 -26.91
C PRO A 293 5.49 -30.16 -26.86
N GLN A 294 4.75 -30.62 -27.85
CA GLN A 294 3.31 -30.31 -27.96
C GLN A 294 2.44 -30.99 -26.89
N ASP A 295 2.95 -31.99 -26.23
CA ASP A 295 2.34 -32.70 -25.09
C ASP A 295 2.85 -32.21 -23.72
N HIS A 296 3.63 -31.09 -23.68
CA HIS A 296 4.15 -30.55 -22.43
C HIS A 296 3.00 -30.03 -21.55
N PRO A 297 3.00 -30.34 -20.23
CA PRO A 297 1.94 -29.87 -19.28
C PRO A 297 1.65 -28.38 -19.32
N ALA A 298 2.66 -27.52 -19.50
CA ALA A 298 2.48 -26.07 -19.61
C ALA A 298 1.54 -25.63 -20.75
N ARG A 299 1.24 -26.50 -21.71
CA ARG A 299 0.29 -26.22 -22.79
C ARG A 299 -1.15 -26.60 -22.44
N GLU A 300 -1.39 -27.19 -21.27
CA GLU A 300 -2.73 -27.52 -20.85
C GLU A 300 -3.58 -26.27 -20.58
N MET A 301 -4.90 -26.41 -20.76
CA MET A 301 -5.84 -25.29 -20.56
C MET A 301 -5.87 -24.77 -19.14
N GLN A 302 -5.33 -25.49 -18.17
CA GLN A 302 -5.20 -25.07 -16.79
C GLN A 302 -4.00 -24.16 -16.54
N ASP A 303 -2.99 -24.14 -17.42
CA ASP A 303 -1.78 -23.33 -17.25
C ASP A 303 -1.66 -22.20 -18.28
N THR A 304 -2.37 -22.31 -19.42
CA THR A 304 -2.33 -21.34 -20.52
C THR A 304 -3.73 -20.80 -20.84
N PHE A 305 -3.83 -19.49 -21.06
CA PHE A 305 -5.05 -18.85 -21.54
C PHE A 305 -5.11 -18.92 -23.06
N TYR A 306 -5.81 -19.92 -23.60
CA TYR A 306 -6.18 -19.97 -24.99
C TYR A 306 -7.36 -19.05 -25.27
N LEU A 307 -7.39 -18.47 -26.48
CA LEU A 307 -8.40 -17.51 -26.88
C LEU A 307 -9.49 -18.23 -27.71
N ASP A 308 -10.73 -17.81 -27.50
CA ASP A 308 -11.86 -18.23 -28.37
C ASP A 308 -11.86 -17.39 -29.65
N GLU A 309 -11.42 -16.14 -29.59
CA GLU A 309 -11.31 -15.23 -30.72
C GLU A 309 -10.12 -14.27 -30.55
N PRO A 310 -9.10 -14.34 -31.45
CA PRO A 310 -8.93 -15.32 -32.53
C PRO A 310 -8.48 -16.69 -31.99
N ALA A 311 -9.25 -17.74 -32.30
CA ALA A 311 -8.92 -19.10 -31.90
C ALA A 311 -7.67 -19.64 -32.60
N SER A 312 -7.35 -19.10 -33.77
CA SER A 312 -6.20 -19.51 -34.60
C SER A 312 -5.54 -18.28 -35.22
N LEU A 313 -4.21 -18.31 -35.26
CA LEU A 313 -3.37 -17.28 -35.86
C LEU A 313 -2.54 -17.83 -36.99
N GLU A 314 -2.28 -17.00 -38.01
CA GLU A 314 -1.40 -17.37 -39.12
C GLU A 314 0.05 -17.44 -38.66
N ILE A 315 0.75 -18.44 -39.15
CA ILE A 315 2.20 -18.63 -38.98
C ILE A 315 2.77 -18.82 -40.38
N ASP A 316 3.92 -18.18 -40.64
CA ASP A 316 4.65 -18.38 -41.88
C ASP A 316 4.97 -19.88 -42.09
N GLU A 317 4.65 -20.40 -43.29
CA GLU A 317 4.82 -21.81 -43.62
C GLU A 317 6.28 -22.29 -43.52
N LYS A 318 7.25 -21.39 -43.75
CA LYS A 318 8.66 -21.70 -43.59
C LYS A 318 8.98 -21.99 -42.11
N ASN A 319 8.54 -21.13 -41.19
CA ASN A 319 8.76 -21.31 -39.76
C ASN A 319 8.06 -22.58 -39.26
N LEU A 320 6.81 -22.80 -39.66
CA LEU A 320 6.04 -23.96 -39.26
C LEU A 320 6.71 -25.27 -39.71
N LYS A 321 7.21 -25.32 -40.97
CA LYS A 321 7.93 -26.48 -41.50
C LYS A 321 9.24 -26.72 -40.72
N GLN A 322 9.99 -25.68 -40.41
CA GLN A 322 11.25 -25.79 -39.67
C GLN A 322 11.02 -26.31 -38.25
N TRP A 323 10.04 -25.76 -37.52
CA TRP A 323 9.70 -26.26 -36.19
C TRP A 323 9.21 -27.70 -36.21
N LYS A 324 8.36 -28.08 -37.19
CA LYS A 324 7.92 -29.43 -37.35
C LYS A 324 9.08 -30.43 -37.55
N GLU A 325 10.01 -30.10 -38.42
CA GLU A 325 11.18 -30.92 -38.67
C GLU A 325 12.06 -31.09 -37.44
N VAL A 326 12.32 -29.98 -36.72
CA VAL A 326 13.13 -30.02 -35.48
C VAL A 326 12.43 -30.80 -34.38
N HIS A 327 11.14 -30.60 -34.15
CA HIS A 327 10.38 -31.33 -33.14
C HIS A 327 10.31 -32.83 -33.41
N GLN A 328 10.09 -33.24 -34.68
CA GLN A 328 9.93 -34.65 -35.05
C GLN A 328 11.27 -35.38 -35.16
N HIS A 329 12.27 -34.76 -35.74
CA HIS A 329 13.50 -35.45 -36.16
C HIS A 329 14.78 -34.73 -35.77
N GLY A 330 14.69 -33.58 -35.10
CA GLY A 330 15.84 -32.76 -34.70
C GLY A 330 16.38 -31.83 -35.80
N GLY A 331 15.88 -31.93 -37.04
CA GLY A 331 16.39 -31.11 -38.15
C GLY A 331 17.89 -31.30 -38.37
N ASP A 332 18.58 -30.21 -38.68
CA ASP A 332 20.04 -30.18 -38.88
C ASP A 332 20.82 -30.03 -37.58
N THR A 333 20.17 -29.97 -36.39
CA THR A 333 20.79 -29.67 -35.08
C THR A 333 21.64 -30.80 -34.49
N GLY A 334 21.61 -31.97 -35.10
CA GLY A 334 22.27 -33.17 -34.56
C GLY A 334 21.51 -33.84 -33.42
N SER A 335 20.33 -33.36 -33.06
CA SER A 335 19.41 -34.00 -32.12
C SER A 335 18.45 -34.94 -32.82
N THR A 336 17.71 -35.75 -32.05
CA THR A 336 16.66 -36.65 -32.59
C THR A 336 15.26 -36.01 -32.50
N GLY A 337 15.16 -34.78 -32.02
CA GLY A 337 13.89 -34.17 -31.69
C GLY A 337 13.18 -34.84 -30.52
N TRP A 338 11.92 -34.52 -30.34
CA TRP A 338 11.05 -35.18 -29.34
C TRP A 338 10.44 -36.48 -29.84
N GLY A 339 10.40 -36.67 -31.15
CA GLY A 339 9.64 -37.72 -31.80
C GLY A 339 8.14 -37.41 -31.80
N GLY A 340 7.35 -38.35 -32.32
CA GLY A 340 5.91 -38.18 -32.42
C GLY A 340 5.48 -37.32 -33.62
N GLU A 341 4.18 -37.10 -33.75
CA GLU A 341 3.60 -36.26 -34.80
C GLU A 341 3.43 -34.82 -34.35
N PHE A 342 3.95 -33.86 -35.10
CA PHE A 342 3.72 -32.45 -34.89
C PHE A 342 2.39 -32.01 -35.51
N ASN A 343 1.54 -31.37 -34.77
CA ASN A 343 0.22 -30.93 -35.21
C ASN A 343 0.20 -29.41 -35.47
N ASP A 344 0.09 -29.03 -36.72
CA ASP A 344 0.07 -27.66 -37.19
C ASP A 344 -1.10 -26.85 -36.58
N ASN A 345 -2.25 -27.48 -36.33
CA ASN A 345 -3.40 -26.81 -35.70
C ASN A 345 -3.13 -26.43 -34.22
N ILE A 346 -2.34 -27.25 -33.53
CA ILE A 346 -1.91 -26.90 -32.15
C ILE A 346 -0.99 -25.69 -32.20
N ALA A 347 -0.05 -25.64 -33.12
CA ALA A 347 0.87 -24.51 -33.28
C ALA A 347 0.12 -23.19 -33.59
N ARG A 348 -0.95 -23.25 -34.36
CA ARG A 348 -1.74 -22.08 -34.78
C ARG A 348 -2.71 -21.57 -33.72
N LYS A 349 -2.97 -22.27 -32.60
CA LYS A 349 -3.87 -21.81 -31.55
C LYS A 349 -3.46 -20.43 -31.01
N GLY A 350 -4.44 -19.55 -30.92
CA GLY A 350 -4.28 -18.22 -30.27
C GLY A 350 -4.25 -18.33 -28.74
N LEU A 351 -3.34 -17.63 -28.11
CA LEU A 351 -3.20 -17.59 -26.66
C LEU A 351 -2.69 -16.23 -26.17
N LEU A 352 -2.85 -15.95 -24.87
CA LEU A 352 -2.11 -14.88 -24.21
C LEU A 352 -0.69 -15.36 -23.87
N ARG A 353 0.33 -14.57 -24.22
CA ARG A 353 1.74 -14.96 -24.02
C ARG A 353 2.02 -15.35 -22.57
N THR A 354 2.67 -16.49 -22.37
CA THR A 354 3.01 -17.01 -21.04
C THR A 354 4.38 -16.52 -20.55
N HIS A 355 5.15 -15.88 -21.43
CA HIS A 355 6.46 -15.27 -21.17
C HIS A 355 6.77 -14.22 -22.24
N THR A 356 7.70 -13.33 -21.95
CA THR A 356 8.19 -12.31 -22.90
C THR A 356 9.24 -12.83 -23.86
N THR A 357 9.73 -14.07 -23.67
CA THR A 357 10.71 -14.74 -24.55
C THR A 357 10.23 -14.81 -26.01
N VAL A 358 8.91 -14.82 -26.23
CA VAL A 358 8.35 -14.74 -27.59
C VAL A 358 8.80 -13.50 -28.35
N ASN A 359 9.01 -12.37 -27.65
CA ASN A 359 9.48 -11.14 -28.28
C ASN A 359 10.94 -11.28 -28.73
N THR A 360 11.81 -11.87 -27.90
CA THR A 360 13.21 -12.10 -28.21
C THR A 360 13.38 -13.13 -29.32
N ILE A 361 12.57 -14.18 -29.35
CA ILE A 361 12.55 -15.17 -30.43
C ILE A 361 12.15 -14.54 -31.77
N LYS A 362 11.11 -13.71 -31.80
CA LYS A 362 10.70 -12.98 -33.01
C LYS A 362 11.77 -11.98 -33.46
N HIS A 363 12.42 -11.30 -32.50
CA HIS A 363 13.54 -10.41 -32.81
C HIS A 363 14.70 -11.16 -33.48
N LEU A 364 15.08 -12.32 -32.94
CA LEU A 364 16.12 -13.17 -33.52
C LEU A 364 15.75 -13.69 -34.93
N ALA A 365 14.48 -14.07 -35.13
CA ALA A 365 14.00 -14.52 -36.46
C ALA A 365 14.06 -13.41 -37.52
N ASN A 366 13.86 -12.15 -37.12
CA ASN A 366 13.91 -11.00 -38.01
C ASN A 366 15.33 -10.52 -38.33
N ALA A 367 16.30 -10.72 -37.42
CA ALA A 367 17.69 -10.29 -37.57
C ALA A 367 18.67 -11.38 -37.09
N PRO A 368 18.69 -12.57 -37.74
CA PRO A 368 19.42 -13.72 -37.23
C PRO A 368 20.95 -13.60 -37.32
N ASP A 369 21.45 -12.71 -38.17
CA ASP A 369 22.88 -12.50 -38.45
C ASP A 369 23.47 -11.30 -37.70
N GLU A 370 22.65 -10.47 -37.06
CA GLU A 370 23.05 -9.22 -36.44
C GLU A 370 23.29 -9.41 -34.93
N PRO A 371 24.55 -9.24 -34.44
CA PRO A 371 24.79 -9.25 -33.00
C PRO A 371 23.87 -8.30 -32.26
N CYS A 372 23.24 -8.73 -31.18
CA CYS A 372 22.31 -7.88 -30.42
C CYS A 372 22.38 -8.13 -28.92
N ARG A 373 22.01 -7.10 -28.17
CA ARG A 373 21.73 -7.13 -26.74
C ARG A 373 20.39 -6.47 -26.56
N VAL A 374 19.36 -7.25 -26.35
CA VAL A 374 18.00 -6.73 -26.21
C VAL A 374 17.33 -7.25 -24.95
N PHE A 375 16.40 -6.46 -24.43
CA PHE A 375 15.57 -6.85 -23.30
C PHE A 375 14.11 -6.44 -23.52
N ALA A 376 13.22 -7.08 -22.80
CA ALA A 376 11.80 -6.74 -22.75
C ALA A 376 11.33 -6.75 -21.31
N VAL A 377 10.46 -5.78 -20.95
CA VAL A 377 9.71 -5.77 -19.69
C VAL A 377 8.24 -5.73 -20.06
N GLY A 378 7.51 -6.78 -19.77
CA GLY A 378 6.11 -6.83 -20.20
C GLY A 378 5.27 -7.81 -19.41
N ARG A 379 3.96 -7.64 -19.51
CA ARG A 379 2.98 -8.51 -18.89
C ARG A 379 2.96 -9.87 -19.56
N VAL A 380 2.81 -10.88 -18.74
CA VAL A 380 2.62 -12.29 -19.13
C VAL A 380 1.45 -12.88 -18.38
N PHE A 381 0.88 -13.93 -18.92
CA PHE A 381 -0.38 -14.47 -18.45
C PHE A 381 -0.26 -15.98 -18.24
N ARG A 382 -0.57 -16.45 -17.03
CA ARG A 382 -0.59 -17.87 -16.67
C ARG A 382 -1.83 -18.19 -15.87
N LYS A 383 -2.53 -19.23 -16.23
CA LYS A 383 -3.78 -19.63 -15.58
C LYS A 383 -3.49 -20.35 -14.25
N GLU A 384 -2.75 -19.68 -13.37
CA GLU A 384 -2.39 -20.17 -12.05
C GLU A 384 -3.47 -19.80 -11.02
N SER A 385 -3.56 -20.59 -9.95
CA SER A 385 -4.40 -20.22 -8.79
C SER A 385 -3.78 -19.04 -8.07
N ILE A 386 -4.62 -18.04 -7.75
CA ILE A 386 -4.17 -16.84 -7.04
C ILE A 386 -3.82 -17.20 -5.58
N ASP A 387 -2.57 -16.97 -5.20
CA ASP A 387 -2.10 -17.10 -3.83
C ASP A 387 -1.14 -15.96 -3.44
N ARG A 388 -0.39 -16.12 -2.34
CA ARG A 388 0.56 -15.09 -1.86
C ARG A 388 1.78 -14.89 -2.77
N THR A 389 2.02 -15.78 -3.72
CA THR A 389 3.21 -15.84 -4.56
C THR A 389 2.91 -15.98 -6.06
N HIS A 390 1.66 -16.21 -6.42
CA HIS A 390 1.22 -16.44 -7.79
C HIS A 390 0.02 -15.55 -8.17
N LEU A 391 0.10 -14.99 -9.37
CA LEU A 391 -0.93 -14.20 -10.01
C LEU A 391 -1.16 -14.70 -11.44
N PRO A 392 -2.39 -14.60 -11.97
CA PRO A 392 -2.69 -14.98 -13.35
C PRO A 392 -2.10 -14.02 -14.38
N GLU A 393 -1.74 -12.83 -13.95
CA GLU A 393 -1.07 -11.77 -14.71
C GLU A 393 0.08 -11.22 -13.87
N PHE A 394 1.26 -11.12 -14.46
CA PHE A 394 2.44 -10.54 -13.83
C PHE A 394 3.41 -10.03 -14.89
N HIS A 395 4.48 -9.35 -14.48
CA HIS A 395 5.49 -8.85 -15.40
C HIS A 395 6.71 -9.76 -15.42
N GLN A 396 7.21 -10.03 -16.61
CA GLN A 396 8.49 -10.69 -16.81
C GLN A 396 9.50 -9.72 -17.41
N ILE A 397 10.71 -9.76 -16.89
CA ILE A 397 11.90 -9.13 -17.45
C ILE A 397 12.65 -10.22 -18.19
N GLU A 398 12.85 -10.03 -19.44
CA GLU A 398 13.57 -10.95 -20.34
C GLU A 398 14.77 -10.23 -20.94
N GLY A 399 15.84 -10.94 -21.20
CA GLY A 399 16.96 -10.39 -21.96
C GLY A 399 17.73 -11.46 -22.71
N ILE A 400 18.32 -11.08 -23.82
CA ILE A 400 19.26 -11.93 -24.58
C ILE A 400 20.53 -11.15 -24.95
N ILE A 401 21.60 -11.92 -25.13
CA ILE A 401 22.84 -11.51 -25.79
C ILE A 401 23.11 -12.49 -26.90
N MET A 402 23.11 -12.04 -28.14
CA MET A 402 23.54 -12.80 -29.30
C MET A 402 24.76 -12.11 -29.91
N GLU A 403 25.92 -12.70 -29.78
CA GLU A 403 27.16 -12.17 -30.35
C GLU A 403 28.22 -13.28 -30.52
N PRO A 404 29.25 -13.04 -31.40
CA PRO A 404 30.37 -13.95 -31.50
C PRO A 404 31.05 -14.17 -30.15
N GLY A 405 31.12 -15.45 -29.72
CA GLY A 405 31.75 -15.80 -28.46
C GLY A 405 30.87 -15.67 -27.20
N ALA A 406 29.56 -15.41 -27.35
CA ALA A 406 28.62 -15.48 -26.22
C ALA A 406 28.72 -16.86 -25.54
N ASN A 407 28.79 -16.86 -24.22
CA ASN A 407 29.07 -18.07 -23.46
C ASN A 407 28.50 -17.98 -22.02
N LEU A 408 28.53 -19.10 -21.29
CA LEU A 408 28.03 -19.18 -19.94
C LEU A 408 28.70 -18.22 -18.92
N PRO A 409 30.03 -18.06 -18.91
CA PRO A 409 30.67 -17.04 -18.07
C PRO A 409 30.19 -15.62 -18.34
N MET A 410 29.98 -15.25 -19.62
CA MET A 410 29.40 -13.95 -19.99
C MET A 410 27.99 -13.80 -19.42
N LEU A 411 27.12 -14.80 -19.60
CA LEU A 411 25.77 -14.80 -19.04
C LEU A 411 25.78 -14.60 -17.52
N VAL A 412 26.57 -15.40 -16.80
CA VAL A 412 26.67 -15.32 -15.32
C VAL A 412 27.19 -13.95 -14.87
N THR A 413 28.16 -13.38 -15.58
CA THR A 413 28.70 -12.05 -15.26
C THR A 413 27.66 -10.95 -15.51
N THR A 414 26.94 -11.03 -16.62
CA THR A 414 25.85 -10.09 -16.94
C THR A 414 24.77 -10.11 -15.86
N LEU A 415 24.30 -11.31 -15.46
CA LEU A 415 23.28 -11.46 -14.42
C LEU A 415 23.75 -10.91 -13.07
N LYS A 416 24.97 -11.24 -12.65
CA LYS A 416 25.56 -10.68 -11.43
C LYS A 416 25.63 -9.15 -11.45
N THR A 417 25.97 -8.58 -12.63
CA THR A 417 26.04 -7.12 -12.80
C THR A 417 24.66 -6.47 -12.71
N ILE A 418 23.64 -7.06 -13.36
CA ILE A 418 22.25 -6.59 -13.28
C ILE A 418 21.78 -6.56 -11.83
N TYR A 419 21.90 -7.67 -11.11
CA TYR A 419 21.47 -7.74 -9.73
C TYR A 419 22.27 -6.83 -8.79
N ALA A 420 23.57 -6.69 -8.99
CA ALA A 420 24.39 -5.76 -8.22
C ALA A 420 23.96 -4.30 -8.42
N LYS A 421 23.65 -3.88 -9.67
CA LYS A 421 23.11 -2.55 -9.98
C LYS A 421 21.72 -2.34 -9.36
N MET A 422 20.94 -3.40 -9.20
CA MET A 422 19.65 -3.38 -8.49
C MET A 422 19.79 -3.36 -6.96
N GLY A 423 21.02 -3.46 -6.40
CA GLY A 423 21.27 -3.46 -4.96
C GLY A 423 21.43 -4.85 -4.33
N TYR A 424 21.49 -5.92 -5.12
CA TYR A 424 21.65 -7.30 -4.67
C TYR A 424 22.97 -7.91 -5.14
N PRO A 425 24.11 -7.60 -4.50
CA PRO A 425 25.43 -8.08 -4.95
C PRO A 425 25.69 -9.57 -4.62
N GLU A 426 24.99 -10.14 -3.63
CA GLU A 426 25.13 -11.54 -3.27
C GLU A 426 24.23 -12.42 -4.16
N VAL A 427 24.78 -12.86 -5.29
CA VAL A 427 24.12 -13.70 -6.30
C VAL A 427 24.83 -15.02 -6.43
N ARG A 428 24.09 -16.11 -6.44
CA ARG A 428 24.58 -17.43 -6.84
C ARG A 428 23.75 -17.99 -7.98
N VAL A 429 24.37 -18.89 -8.75
CA VAL A 429 23.69 -19.64 -9.81
C VAL A 429 23.78 -21.13 -9.47
N ARG A 430 22.74 -21.87 -9.82
CA ARG A 430 22.71 -23.33 -9.73
C ARG A 430 22.23 -23.98 -11.03
N PRO A 431 22.65 -25.20 -11.35
CA PRO A 431 22.12 -25.90 -12.51
C PRO A 431 20.61 -26.08 -12.42
N ALA A 432 19.95 -25.95 -13.57
CA ALA A 432 18.51 -26.13 -13.73
C ALA A 432 18.22 -26.86 -15.05
N TYR A 433 16.95 -27.07 -15.36
CA TYR A 433 16.49 -27.60 -16.64
C TYR A 433 15.38 -26.74 -17.21
N PHE A 434 15.57 -26.34 -18.46
CA PHE A 434 14.51 -25.74 -19.30
C PHE A 434 14.59 -26.40 -20.68
N PRO A 435 13.44 -26.66 -21.37
CA PRO A 435 13.45 -27.36 -22.63
C PRO A 435 14.17 -26.63 -23.79
N TYR A 436 14.35 -25.32 -23.65
CA TYR A 436 14.90 -24.41 -24.68
C TYR A 436 16.35 -23.99 -24.46
N THR A 437 16.98 -24.33 -23.32
CA THR A 437 18.38 -23.96 -23.01
C THR A 437 19.23 -25.15 -22.63
N GLU A 438 20.53 -25.10 -23.00
CA GLU A 438 21.59 -26.04 -22.61
C GLU A 438 22.96 -25.34 -22.70
N PRO A 439 23.67 -25.09 -21.60
CA PRO A 439 23.29 -25.34 -20.20
C PRO A 439 22.19 -24.40 -19.71
N SER A 440 21.44 -24.89 -18.70
CA SER A 440 20.41 -24.12 -18.00
C SER A 440 20.84 -23.86 -16.56
N LEU A 441 20.46 -22.70 -16.03
CA LEU A 441 20.71 -22.31 -14.65
C LEU A 441 19.57 -21.50 -14.05
N GLU A 442 19.44 -21.54 -12.74
CA GLU A 442 18.62 -20.67 -11.93
C GLU A 442 19.48 -19.66 -11.21
N VAL A 443 18.94 -18.44 -11.06
CA VAL A 443 19.58 -17.32 -10.37
C VAL A 443 18.90 -17.11 -9.04
N GLU A 444 19.69 -17.10 -7.98
CA GLU A 444 19.22 -16.84 -6.63
C GLU A 444 19.96 -15.65 -6.02
N VAL A 445 19.22 -14.82 -5.30
CA VAL A 445 19.79 -13.73 -4.50
C VAL A 445 19.59 -14.01 -3.03
N LYS A 446 20.50 -13.48 -2.21
CA LYS A 446 20.39 -13.60 -0.77
C LYS A 446 19.55 -12.49 -0.20
N TRP A 447 18.43 -12.85 0.44
CA TRP A 447 17.50 -11.93 1.05
C TRP A 447 17.11 -12.43 2.45
N ARG A 448 17.19 -11.54 3.46
CA ARG A 448 16.88 -11.86 4.87
C ARG A 448 17.51 -13.19 5.34
N GLY A 449 18.76 -13.44 4.89
CA GLY A 449 19.52 -14.64 5.26
C GLY A 449 19.17 -15.93 4.52
N LYS A 450 18.18 -15.89 3.60
CA LYS A 450 17.76 -17.04 2.75
C LYS A 450 18.10 -16.77 1.29
N TRP A 451 18.30 -17.86 0.53
CA TRP A 451 18.42 -17.79 -0.91
C TRP A 451 17.03 -17.85 -1.53
N LEU A 452 16.75 -16.90 -2.40
CA LEU A 452 15.48 -16.79 -3.11
C LEU A 452 15.74 -16.82 -4.61
N GLU A 453 15.08 -17.74 -5.30
CA GLU A 453 15.08 -17.85 -6.77
C GLU A 453 14.33 -16.64 -7.35
N LEU A 454 14.96 -15.96 -8.31
CA LEU A 454 14.39 -14.83 -9.03
C LEU A 454 14.15 -15.09 -10.52
N GLY A 455 14.83 -16.08 -11.11
CA GLY A 455 14.62 -16.39 -12.51
C GLY A 455 15.53 -17.48 -13.06
N GLY A 456 15.24 -17.88 -14.28
CA GLY A 456 15.99 -18.84 -15.05
C GLY A 456 16.85 -18.18 -16.14
N ALA A 457 17.92 -18.87 -16.51
CA ALA A 457 18.79 -18.42 -17.60
C ALA A 457 19.51 -19.61 -18.26
N GLY A 458 20.07 -19.39 -19.43
CA GLY A 458 20.83 -20.42 -20.13
C GLY A 458 21.30 -19.94 -21.51
N ILE A 459 21.87 -20.88 -22.25
CA ILE A 459 22.22 -20.67 -23.65
C ILE A 459 21.15 -21.39 -24.48
N PHE A 460 20.55 -20.72 -25.48
CA PHE A 460 19.58 -21.39 -26.34
C PHE A 460 20.20 -22.58 -27.04
N ARG A 461 19.43 -23.66 -27.07
CA ARG A 461 19.79 -24.90 -27.75
C ARG A 461 19.80 -24.71 -29.27
N PRO A 462 20.58 -25.51 -30.01
CA PRO A 462 20.53 -25.52 -31.49
C PRO A 462 19.12 -25.66 -32.03
N GLU A 463 18.28 -26.47 -31.39
CA GLU A 463 16.87 -26.71 -31.80
C GLU A 463 16.00 -25.48 -31.75
N VAL A 464 16.41 -24.44 -30.99
CA VAL A 464 15.76 -23.10 -30.92
C VAL A 464 16.38 -22.17 -31.95
N SER A 465 17.72 -22.08 -31.99
CA SER A 465 18.44 -21.06 -32.75
C SER A 465 18.57 -21.38 -34.23
N GLU A 466 18.84 -22.65 -34.61
CA GLU A 466 19.05 -23.05 -36.03
C GLU A 466 17.81 -22.89 -36.91
N PRO A 467 16.57 -23.28 -36.45
CA PRO A 467 15.37 -23.04 -37.25
C PRO A 467 15.09 -21.57 -37.54
N LEU A 468 15.56 -20.67 -36.66
CA LEU A 468 15.44 -19.23 -36.86
C LEU A 468 16.56 -18.65 -37.76
N GLY A 469 17.57 -19.47 -38.13
CA GLY A 469 18.75 -19.04 -38.88
C GLY A 469 19.76 -18.25 -38.08
N VAL A 470 19.70 -18.32 -36.73
CA VAL A 470 20.57 -17.56 -35.82
C VAL A 470 22.02 -18.04 -35.95
N LYS A 471 22.92 -17.09 -36.17
CA LYS A 471 24.33 -17.39 -36.50
C LYS A 471 25.22 -17.57 -35.28
N TRP A 472 24.90 -16.88 -34.17
CA TRP A 472 25.76 -16.80 -33.00
C TRP A 472 25.12 -17.45 -31.78
N PRO A 473 25.88 -17.93 -30.78
CA PRO A 473 25.29 -18.39 -29.52
C PRO A 473 24.44 -17.30 -28.88
N VAL A 474 23.35 -17.71 -28.24
CA VAL A 474 22.39 -16.81 -27.57
C VAL A 474 22.37 -17.10 -26.07
N CYS A 475 22.85 -16.18 -25.26
CA CYS A 475 22.59 -16.16 -23.84
C CYS A 475 21.21 -15.56 -23.58
N ALA A 476 20.37 -16.24 -22.79
CA ALA A 476 19.01 -15.79 -22.50
C ALA A 476 18.71 -15.92 -21.01
N TRP A 477 17.88 -15.04 -20.47
CA TRP A 477 17.37 -15.11 -19.11
C TRP A 477 15.98 -14.50 -19.01
N GLY A 478 15.21 -14.95 -18.00
CA GLY A 478 13.92 -14.42 -17.66
C GLY A 478 13.74 -14.34 -16.14
N MET A 479 13.18 -13.25 -15.63
CA MET A 479 12.91 -13.06 -14.21
C MET A 479 11.54 -12.43 -13.97
N GLY A 480 10.87 -12.83 -12.89
CA GLY A 480 9.60 -12.23 -12.48
C GLY A 480 9.83 -10.89 -11.78
N LEU A 481 9.19 -9.84 -12.28
CA LEU A 481 9.33 -8.49 -11.73
C LEU A 481 8.70 -8.38 -10.33
N GLU A 482 7.55 -8.98 -10.12
CA GLU A 482 6.82 -8.91 -8.84
C GLU A 482 7.59 -9.56 -7.70
N ARG A 483 8.31 -10.66 -7.96
CA ARG A 483 9.21 -11.24 -6.95
C ARG A 483 10.32 -10.27 -6.56
N LEU A 484 10.89 -9.56 -7.52
CA LEU A 484 11.86 -8.50 -7.25
C LEU A 484 11.21 -7.32 -6.50
N ALA A 485 9.99 -6.92 -6.89
CA ALA A 485 9.24 -5.87 -6.20
C ALA A 485 8.95 -6.22 -4.74
N MET A 486 8.58 -7.48 -4.45
CA MET A 486 8.40 -7.95 -3.07
C MET A 486 9.68 -7.80 -2.25
N LEU A 487 10.85 -8.08 -2.84
CA LEU A 487 12.14 -7.88 -2.16
C LEU A 487 12.41 -6.40 -1.86
N VAL A 488 12.23 -5.54 -2.88
CA VAL A 488 12.52 -4.10 -2.80
C VAL A 488 11.60 -3.40 -1.79
N LEU A 489 10.31 -3.75 -1.80
CA LEU A 489 9.27 -3.15 -0.95
C LEU A 489 9.07 -3.90 0.37
N GLY A 490 9.73 -5.04 0.56
CA GLY A 490 9.64 -5.82 1.80
C GLY A 490 8.30 -6.54 2.00
N LEU A 491 7.59 -6.88 0.91
CA LEU A 491 6.25 -7.48 0.94
C LEU A 491 6.30 -9.00 1.14
N ASP A 492 5.33 -9.52 1.85
CA ASP A 492 5.12 -10.97 2.06
C ASP A 492 4.00 -11.55 1.19
N ASP A 493 3.27 -10.69 0.47
CA ASP A 493 2.12 -11.07 -0.36
C ASP A 493 2.12 -10.26 -1.67
N ILE A 494 2.25 -10.94 -2.80
CA ILE A 494 2.33 -10.36 -4.14
C ILE A 494 1.05 -9.58 -4.52
N ARG A 495 -0.11 -9.93 -3.94
CA ARG A 495 -1.40 -9.32 -4.25
C ARG A 495 -1.46 -7.85 -3.82
N GLN A 496 -0.67 -7.45 -2.83
CA GLN A 496 -0.58 -6.05 -2.38
C GLN A 496 -0.17 -5.10 -3.50
N LEU A 497 0.61 -5.58 -4.48
CA LEU A 497 1.02 -4.79 -5.65
C LEU A 497 -0.14 -4.44 -6.60
N TYR A 498 -1.29 -5.13 -6.50
CA TYR A 498 -2.42 -5.01 -7.43
C TYR A 498 -3.74 -4.59 -6.78
N ILE A 499 -3.84 -4.61 -5.44
CA ILE A 499 -5.07 -4.24 -4.71
C ILE A 499 -5.36 -2.74 -4.82
N SER A 500 -4.34 -1.90 -5.09
CA SER A 500 -4.47 -0.44 -5.22
C SER A 500 -5.05 0.23 -3.96
N ASP A 501 -4.69 -0.28 -2.79
CA ASP A 501 -5.01 0.37 -1.52
C ASP A 501 -4.31 1.73 -1.44
N LEU A 502 -5.08 2.81 -1.28
CA LEU A 502 -4.58 4.18 -1.35
C LEU A 502 -3.67 4.53 -0.17
N GLU A 503 -3.99 4.06 1.03
CA GLU A 503 -3.19 4.31 2.23
C GLU A 503 -1.82 3.62 2.10
N TRP A 504 -1.84 2.33 1.72
CA TRP A 504 -0.62 1.59 1.43
C TRP A 504 0.22 2.24 0.33
N LEU A 505 -0.40 2.70 -0.78
CA LEU A 505 0.30 3.36 -1.88
C LEU A 505 0.95 4.68 -1.45
N GLN A 506 0.30 5.45 -0.56
CA GLN A 506 0.85 6.70 -0.03
C GLN A 506 2.09 6.46 0.86
N GLU A 507 2.11 5.38 1.62
CA GLU A 507 3.21 5.02 2.51
C GLU A 507 4.44 4.48 1.78
N GLN A 508 4.29 3.96 0.54
CA GLN A 508 5.42 3.37 -0.17
C GLN A 508 6.49 4.42 -0.50
N PRO A 509 7.78 4.04 -0.47
CA PRO A 509 8.86 4.95 -0.87
C PRO A 509 8.77 5.29 -2.36
N ILE A 510 9.32 6.44 -2.73
CA ILE A 510 9.64 6.76 -4.13
C ILE A 510 10.98 6.07 -4.42
N LEU A 511 10.99 5.12 -5.35
CA LEU A 511 12.15 4.29 -5.69
C LEU A 511 13.10 4.98 -6.67
#